data_f7ead78e35b6ac2d4420d20b39f3f715
#
_entry.id   f7ead78e35b6ac2d4420d20b39f3f715
#
_cell.length_a   1.000
_cell.length_b   1.000
_cell.length_c   1.000
_cell.angle_alpha   90.00
_cell.angle_beta   90.00
_cell.angle_gamma   90.00
#
_symmetry.space_group_name_H-M   'P 1'
#
loop_
_entity.id
_entity.type
_entity.pdbx_description
1 polymer ?
#
loop_
_entity_poly.entity_id
_entity_poly.type
_entity_poly.pdbx_seq_one_letter_code
_entity_poly.pdbx_strand_id
1 'polypeptide(L)'
;AAQGQSGSVPAACVGQTLARNLVVGSTGSDVKCLQAAMNSLGYTVASSGVGSLGNETTYFGSKTLAAVQKYQVAKFGYSASQVGPLTRNAINSWLGGGSPAPVPGAVPTGAGLEVRLASDNPATGTVVDASALHPMLKLTFINGDNAEVKITGLKLKRTGVSADASVTNTYLFKGAERLTDGAAVSSTIVNFNSSAGLFMVPAGGSVTITVLSDVNGDSSETVGMQLTSASDVTSNASSVRGSYPLSGNLQTIATGTLAGVNFAASTTPSAASIDPQDDYAVWQNNVTVTTRAVDLTRISFRKTGSV
;
A
#
# COMPACT_ATOMS: atom_id res chain seq x y z
N ALA A 1 6.73 -21.26 -14.22
CA ALA A 1 5.27 -21.34 -14.16
C ALA A 1 4.88 -21.90 -12.79
N ALA A 2 4.45 -21.05 -11.84
CA ALA A 2 3.90 -21.46 -10.57
C ALA A 2 2.39 -21.60 -10.76
N GLN A 3 1.89 -22.82 -10.66
CA GLN A 3 0.45 -23.09 -10.68
C GLN A 3 -0.16 -22.58 -9.38
N GLY A 4 -1.11 -21.66 -9.49
CA GLY A 4 -1.94 -21.19 -8.37
C GLY A 4 -2.89 -22.32 -7.93
N GLN A 5 -2.58 -22.95 -6.81
CA GLN A 5 -3.56 -23.75 -6.09
C GLN A 5 -4.35 -22.83 -5.16
N SER A 6 -5.67 -22.78 -5.34
CA SER A 6 -6.61 -22.26 -4.34
C SER A 6 -6.60 -23.24 -3.16
N GLY A 7 -5.65 -23.05 -2.24
CA GLY A 7 -5.47 -23.94 -1.10
C GLY A 7 -6.50 -23.63 -0.02
N SER A 8 -7.23 -24.65 0.40
CA SER A 8 -7.91 -24.63 1.70
C SER A 8 -6.91 -24.33 2.82
N VAL A 9 -7.38 -23.66 3.88
CA VAL A 9 -6.55 -23.39 5.09
C VAL A 9 -5.94 -24.69 5.58
N PRO A 10 -4.61 -24.78 5.73
CA PRO A 10 -3.95 -26.01 6.19
C PRO A 10 -4.46 -26.43 7.56
N ALA A 11 -4.58 -27.75 7.79
CA ALA A 11 -5.04 -28.30 9.07
C ALA A 11 -4.22 -27.77 10.26
N ALA A 12 -2.92 -27.56 10.09
CA ALA A 12 -2.03 -26.97 11.11
C ALA A 12 -2.37 -25.51 11.48
N CYS A 13 -3.21 -24.85 10.69
CA CYS A 13 -3.60 -23.45 10.88
C CYS A 13 -5.04 -23.27 11.37
N VAL A 14 -5.81 -24.33 11.50
CA VAL A 14 -7.19 -24.24 11.99
C VAL A 14 -7.20 -23.68 13.42
N GLY A 15 -7.90 -22.54 13.60
CA GLY A 15 -7.95 -21.84 14.89
C GLY A 15 -6.65 -21.13 15.30
N GLN A 16 -5.64 -21.06 14.42
CA GLN A 16 -4.39 -20.37 14.71
C GLN A 16 -4.40 -18.95 14.16
N THR A 17 -3.76 -18.04 14.91
CA THR A 17 -3.50 -16.66 14.49
C THR A 17 -2.05 -16.32 14.83
N LEU A 18 -1.34 -15.69 13.90
CA LEU A 18 0.01 -15.18 14.15
C LEU A 18 -0.08 -13.88 14.98
N ALA A 19 0.02 -13.98 16.31
CA ALA A 19 -0.17 -12.84 17.21
C ALA A 19 1.13 -12.09 17.55
N ARG A 20 2.30 -12.74 17.39
CA ARG A 20 3.62 -12.20 17.76
C ARG A 20 4.58 -12.17 16.58
N ASN A 21 5.65 -11.38 16.68
CA ASN A 21 6.74 -11.46 15.72
C ASN A 21 7.44 -12.82 15.84
N LEU A 22 7.74 -13.42 14.67
CA LEU A 22 8.48 -14.68 14.60
C LEU A 22 9.84 -14.43 13.95
N VAL A 23 10.88 -14.93 14.60
CA VAL A 23 12.29 -14.83 14.17
C VAL A 23 12.92 -16.21 14.21
N VAL A 24 14.12 -16.37 13.65
CA VAL A 24 14.91 -17.60 13.78
C VAL A 24 15.07 -17.92 15.28
N GLY A 25 14.75 -19.16 15.66
CA GLY A 25 14.71 -19.61 17.05
C GLY A 25 13.32 -19.57 17.70
N SER A 26 12.33 -18.90 17.11
CA SER A 26 10.94 -18.96 17.61
C SER A 26 10.38 -20.37 17.54
N THR A 27 9.61 -20.76 18.56
CA THR A 27 8.95 -22.07 18.64
C THR A 27 7.47 -21.93 18.97
N GLY A 28 6.62 -22.80 18.43
CA GLY A 28 5.19 -22.82 18.72
C GLY A 28 4.32 -23.37 17.59
N SER A 29 3.02 -23.56 17.88
CA SER A 29 2.02 -23.95 16.88
C SER A 29 1.82 -22.89 15.81
N ASP A 30 2.02 -21.62 16.14
CA ASP A 30 2.04 -20.48 15.23
C ASP A 30 3.16 -20.61 14.18
N VAL A 31 4.34 -21.12 14.56
CA VAL A 31 5.44 -21.43 13.61
C VAL A 31 5.06 -22.58 12.69
N LYS A 32 4.44 -23.63 13.21
CA LYS A 32 3.99 -24.77 12.39
C LYS A 32 2.93 -24.32 11.38
N CYS A 33 1.97 -23.50 11.81
CA CYS A 33 1.00 -22.88 10.91
C CYS A 33 1.67 -21.99 9.86
N LEU A 34 2.65 -21.15 10.23
CA LEU A 34 3.41 -20.33 9.29
C LEU A 34 4.08 -21.19 8.20
N GLN A 35 4.75 -22.30 8.58
CA GLN A 35 5.39 -23.20 7.61
C GLN A 35 4.36 -23.82 6.66
N ALA A 36 3.22 -24.27 7.19
CA ALA A 36 2.12 -24.81 6.39
C ALA A 36 1.54 -23.76 5.43
N ALA A 37 1.39 -22.53 5.90
CA ALA A 37 0.96 -21.40 5.06
C ALA A 37 1.97 -21.13 3.94
N MET A 38 3.27 -21.07 4.24
CA MET A 38 4.32 -20.85 3.23
C MET A 38 4.32 -21.96 2.18
N ASN A 39 4.28 -23.23 2.60
CA ASN A 39 4.22 -24.38 1.69
C ASN A 39 2.97 -24.33 0.78
N SER A 40 1.80 -24.04 1.36
CA SER A 40 0.53 -23.93 0.61
C SER A 40 0.48 -22.76 -0.36
N LEU A 41 1.17 -21.67 -0.02
CA LEU A 41 1.31 -20.49 -0.89
C LEU A 41 2.40 -20.64 -1.97
N GLY A 42 3.06 -21.82 -2.06
CA GLY A 42 4.11 -22.10 -3.03
C GLY A 42 5.51 -21.62 -2.63
N TYR A 43 5.67 -21.10 -1.43
CA TYR A 43 6.97 -20.69 -0.87
C TYR A 43 7.57 -21.84 -0.04
N THR A 44 7.99 -22.90 -0.71
CA THR A 44 8.44 -24.15 -0.11
C THR A 44 9.53 -23.94 0.95
N VAL A 45 9.25 -24.38 2.19
CA VAL A 45 10.23 -24.36 3.29
C VAL A 45 11.30 -25.45 3.09
N ALA A 46 10.87 -26.64 2.72
CA ALA A 46 11.77 -27.74 2.32
C ALA A 46 11.06 -28.59 1.25
N SER A 47 11.84 -29.14 0.30
CA SER A 47 11.30 -29.99 -0.79
C SER A 47 10.91 -31.39 -0.29
N SER A 48 11.56 -31.86 0.78
CA SER A 48 11.30 -33.15 1.42
C SER A 48 11.77 -33.15 2.87
N GLY A 49 11.29 -34.09 3.67
CA GLY A 49 11.65 -34.25 5.08
C GLY A 49 11.12 -33.11 5.96
N VAL A 50 11.86 -32.78 7.00
CA VAL A 50 11.47 -31.79 8.04
C VAL A 50 11.23 -30.39 7.43
N GLY A 51 10.04 -29.83 7.63
CA GLY A 51 9.60 -28.54 7.09
C GLY A 51 8.93 -28.63 5.72
N SER A 52 8.90 -29.77 5.04
CA SER A 52 8.18 -29.96 3.78
C SER A 52 6.66 -30.02 4.04
N LEU A 53 5.87 -29.90 2.97
CA LEU A 53 4.41 -29.97 3.04
C LEU A 53 3.95 -31.27 3.76
N GLY A 54 3.17 -31.09 4.83
CA GLY A 54 2.73 -32.16 5.72
C GLY A 54 3.73 -32.58 6.80
N ASN A 55 4.97 -32.11 6.76
CA ASN A 55 6.03 -32.36 7.75
C ASN A 55 6.52 -31.05 8.43
N GLU A 56 5.62 -30.09 8.56
CA GLU A 56 5.92 -28.82 9.21
C GLU A 56 6.23 -29.02 10.71
N THR A 57 7.14 -28.18 11.21
CA THR A 57 7.60 -28.22 12.59
C THR A 57 7.22 -26.97 13.35
N THR A 58 7.34 -27.04 14.66
CA THR A 58 7.14 -25.90 15.55
C THR A 58 8.36 -24.98 15.67
N TYR A 59 9.46 -25.23 14.92
CA TYR A 59 10.71 -24.48 15.03
C TYR A 59 10.93 -23.59 13.81
N PHE A 60 11.17 -22.30 14.03
CA PHE A 60 11.50 -21.32 13.00
C PHE A 60 13.00 -21.37 12.70
N GLY A 61 13.39 -22.16 11.74
CA GLY A 61 14.77 -22.28 11.28
C GLY A 61 15.11 -21.37 10.11
N SER A 62 16.36 -21.44 9.64
CA SER A 62 16.85 -20.67 8.48
C SER A 62 16.06 -20.95 7.18
N LYS A 63 15.61 -22.20 6.98
CA LYS A 63 14.78 -22.57 5.82
C LYS A 63 13.40 -21.89 5.88
N THR A 64 12.81 -21.81 7.07
CA THR A 64 11.55 -21.08 7.27
C THR A 64 11.75 -19.60 6.97
N LEU A 65 12.84 -19.00 7.46
CA LEU A 65 13.17 -17.60 7.14
C LEU A 65 13.32 -17.38 5.64
N ALA A 66 14.03 -18.25 4.92
CA ALA A 66 14.22 -18.14 3.48
C ALA A 66 12.89 -18.21 2.70
N ALA A 67 11.96 -19.08 3.11
CA ALA A 67 10.63 -19.16 2.53
C ALA A 67 9.81 -17.87 2.80
N VAL A 68 9.85 -17.36 4.02
CA VAL A 68 9.21 -16.08 4.42
C VAL A 68 9.79 -14.91 3.63
N GLN A 69 11.09 -14.83 3.45
CA GLN A 69 11.74 -13.78 2.68
C GLN A 69 11.30 -13.79 1.21
N LYS A 70 11.20 -14.97 0.58
CA LYS A 70 10.66 -15.10 -0.79
C LYS A 70 9.20 -14.61 -0.86
N TYR A 71 8.37 -14.97 0.12
CA TYR A 71 7.01 -14.49 0.24
C TYR A 71 6.97 -12.96 0.40
N GLN A 72 7.81 -12.39 1.28
CA GLN A 72 7.87 -10.95 1.54
C GLN A 72 8.28 -10.17 0.28
N VAL A 73 9.31 -10.64 -0.45
CA VAL A 73 9.72 -10.02 -1.71
C VAL A 73 8.60 -10.06 -2.73
N ALA A 74 7.94 -11.21 -2.91
CA ALA A 74 6.84 -11.35 -3.86
C ALA A 74 5.60 -10.51 -3.47
N LYS A 75 5.33 -10.38 -2.16
CA LYS A 75 4.13 -9.72 -1.66
C LYS A 75 4.31 -8.21 -1.42
N PHE A 76 5.51 -7.79 -1.00
CA PHE A 76 5.76 -6.42 -0.51
C PHE A 76 6.92 -5.72 -1.22
N GLY A 77 7.67 -6.41 -2.08
CA GLY A 77 8.84 -5.87 -2.76
C GLY A 77 10.12 -5.78 -1.90
N TYR A 78 10.09 -6.25 -0.66
CA TYR A 78 11.26 -6.27 0.24
C TYR A 78 11.26 -7.54 1.10
N SER A 79 12.40 -7.87 1.72
CA SER A 79 12.52 -8.95 2.69
C SER A 79 12.96 -8.42 4.06
N ALA A 80 12.56 -9.13 5.11
CA ALA A 80 12.95 -8.85 6.49
C ALA A 80 13.45 -10.13 7.17
N SER A 81 14.22 -9.98 8.26
CA SER A 81 14.71 -11.11 9.07
C SER A 81 13.66 -11.69 10.03
N GLN A 82 12.40 -11.21 9.93
CA GLN A 82 11.32 -11.60 10.81
C GLN A 82 9.96 -11.59 10.12
N VAL A 83 8.99 -12.29 10.73
CA VAL A 83 7.56 -12.15 10.44
C VAL A 83 7.01 -11.02 11.32
N GLY A 84 7.11 -9.80 10.82
CA GLY A 84 6.61 -8.60 11.49
C GLY A 84 5.11 -8.36 11.25
N PRO A 85 4.54 -7.21 11.73
CA PRO A 85 3.11 -6.92 11.66
C PRO A 85 2.52 -7.04 10.25
N LEU A 86 3.19 -6.48 9.22
CA LEU A 86 2.71 -6.55 7.83
C LEU A 86 2.61 -8.00 7.32
N THR A 87 3.64 -8.80 7.57
CA THR A 87 3.68 -10.21 7.16
C THR A 87 2.63 -11.02 7.90
N ARG A 88 2.47 -10.80 9.22
CA ARG A 88 1.45 -11.46 10.05
C ARG A 88 0.04 -11.13 9.56
N ASN A 89 -0.25 -9.85 9.34
CA ASN A 89 -1.56 -9.41 8.88
C ASN A 89 -1.93 -10.04 7.53
N ALA A 90 -0.99 -10.12 6.60
CA ALA A 90 -1.21 -10.74 5.29
C ALA A 90 -1.48 -12.25 5.40
N ILE A 91 -0.74 -12.94 6.28
CA ILE A 91 -0.94 -14.38 6.52
C ILE A 91 -2.24 -14.63 7.29
N ASN A 92 -2.53 -13.87 8.34
CA ASN A 92 -3.76 -13.99 9.13
C ASN A 92 -5.01 -13.71 8.27
N SER A 93 -4.95 -12.74 7.38
CA SER A 93 -6.04 -12.48 6.42
C SER A 93 -6.28 -13.68 5.49
N TRP A 94 -5.22 -14.37 5.08
CA TRP A 94 -5.33 -15.60 4.30
C TRP A 94 -5.89 -16.78 5.13
N LEU A 95 -5.48 -16.90 6.40
CA LEU A 95 -5.93 -17.96 7.31
C LEU A 95 -7.38 -17.79 7.77
N GLY A 96 -7.83 -16.56 7.97
CA GLY A 96 -9.13 -16.27 8.59
C GLY A 96 -10.34 -16.55 7.72
N GLY A 97 -10.19 -17.06 6.46
CA GLY A 97 -11.29 -17.18 5.51
C GLY A 97 -11.97 -15.82 5.24
N GLY A 98 -11.44 -14.76 5.82
CA GLY A 98 -11.70 -13.40 5.41
C GLY A 98 -11.21 -13.28 3.97
N SER A 99 -12.05 -12.75 3.10
CA SER A 99 -11.72 -12.45 1.71
C SER A 99 -10.25 -12.03 1.64
N PRO A 100 -9.39 -12.68 0.86
CA PRO A 100 -7.97 -12.36 0.85
C PRO A 100 -7.84 -10.85 0.72
N ALA A 101 -6.94 -10.23 1.49
CA ALA A 101 -6.39 -8.95 1.07
C ALA A 101 -6.09 -9.09 -0.42
N PRO A 102 -6.47 -8.16 -1.30
CA PRO A 102 -6.56 -8.39 -2.73
C PRO A 102 -5.28 -9.06 -3.20
N VAL A 103 -5.43 -10.35 -3.47
CA VAL A 103 -4.44 -11.09 -4.26
C VAL A 103 -4.34 -10.26 -5.53
N PRO A 104 -3.15 -9.99 -6.08
CA PRO A 104 -3.08 -9.67 -7.51
C PRO A 104 -3.80 -10.83 -8.23
N GLY A 105 -5.08 -10.62 -8.61
CA GLY A 105 -5.95 -11.66 -9.15
C GLY A 105 -7.25 -11.92 -8.37
N ALA A 106 -7.86 -10.91 -7.73
CA ALA A 106 -9.30 -10.99 -7.45
C ALA A 106 -9.99 -11.24 -8.79
N VAL A 107 -10.48 -12.48 -9.00
CA VAL A 107 -11.16 -12.83 -10.26
C VAL A 107 -12.38 -11.93 -10.35
N PRO A 108 -12.47 -11.08 -11.39
CA PRO A 108 -13.59 -10.17 -11.53
C PRO A 108 -14.86 -10.98 -11.71
N THR A 109 -15.90 -10.65 -10.96
CA THR A 109 -17.22 -11.29 -11.08
C THR A 109 -18.04 -10.74 -12.26
N GLY A 110 -17.39 -10.41 -13.39
CA GLY A 110 -18.03 -9.91 -14.61
C GLY A 110 -17.10 -8.98 -15.41
N ALA A 111 -17.49 -8.68 -16.65
CA ALA A 111 -16.77 -7.75 -17.52
C ALA A 111 -16.79 -6.32 -16.94
N GLY A 112 -15.82 -5.51 -17.34
CA GLY A 112 -15.67 -4.12 -16.91
C GLY A 112 -14.78 -3.94 -15.68
N LEU A 113 -14.65 -2.70 -15.27
CA LEU A 113 -13.88 -2.27 -14.11
C LEU A 113 -14.78 -2.22 -12.87
N GLU A 114 -14.47 -2.97 -11.84
CA GLU A 114 -15.11 -2.88 -10.53
C GLU A 114 -14.26 -2.01 -9.60
N VAL A 115 -14.90 -1.06 -8.90
CA VAL A 115 -14.25 -0.25 -7.87
C VAL A 115 -14.92 -0.51 -6.53
N ARG A 116 -14.10 -0.74 -5.50
CA ARG A 116 -14.56 -0.95 -4.13
C ARG A 116 -13.60 -0.35 -3.11
N LEU A 117 -14.07 -0.17 -1.88
CA LEU A 117 -13.18 0.17 -0.77
C LEU A 117 -12.18 -0.98 -0.56
N ALA A 118 -10.93 -0.64 -0.31
CA ALA A 118 -9.94 -1.62 0.11
C ALA A 118 -10.28 -2.14 1.52
N SER A 119 -9.96 -3.40 1.81
CA SER A 119 -10.20 -4.02 3.12
C SER A 119 -9.43 -3.32 4.26
N ASP A 120 -8.33 -2.66 3.90
CA ASP A 120 -7.48 -1.86 4.79
C ASP A 120 -7.67 -0.35 4.55
N ASN A 121 -8.91 0.07 4.17
CA ASN A 121 -9.27 1.47 4.10
C ASN A 121 -9.04 2.15 5.46
N PRO A 122 -8.48 3.37 5.51
CA PRO A 122 -8.17 4.06 6.76
C PRO A 122 -9.36 4.10 7.70
N ALA A 123 -9.16 3.72 8.97
CA ALA A 123 -10.18 3.78 10.00
C ALA A 123 -10.46 5.24 10.41
N THR A 124 -11.60 5.50 11.06
CA THR A 124 -11.86 6.77 11.73
C THR A 124 -10.77 7.05 12.76
N GLY A 125 -10.28 8.26 12.79
CA GLY A 125 -9.19 8.64 13.67
C GLY A 125 -9.08 10.14 13.85
N THR A 126 -7.94 10.54 14.41
CA THR A 126 -7.57 11.95 14.57
C THR A 126 -6.38 12.25 13.66
N VAL A 127 -6.47 13.35 12.92
CA VAL A 127 -5.37 13.91 12.14
C VAL A 127 -4.91 15.21 12.79
N VAL A 128 -3.61 15.38 12.92
CA VAL A 128 -3.07 16.63 13.47
C VAL A 128 -3.08 17.69 12.38
N ASP A 129 -3.48 18.90 12.71
CA ASP A 129 -3.39 20.06 11.82
C ASP A 129 -1.96 20.24 11.27
N ALA A 130 -1.86 20.77 10.05
CA ALA A 130 -0.60 20.89 9.28
C ALA A 130 0.10 19.56 8.98
N SER A 131 -0.61 18.42 9.05
CA SER A 131 -0.05 17.13 8.61
C SER A 131 -0.10 16.98 7.10
N ALA A 132 1.00 16.44 6.56
CA ALA A 132 1.12 16.11 5.14
C ALA A 132 0.84 14.61 4.90
N LEU A 133 0.31 14.30 3.72
CA LEU A 133 0.13 12.95 3.20
C LEU A 133 -0.67 12.02 4.14
N HIS A 134 -1.70 12.58 4.80
CA HIS A 134 -2.58 11.77 5.65
C HIS A 134 -3.49 10.86 4.79
N PRO A 135 -3.60 9.56 5.10
CA PRO A 135 -4.43 8.62 4.31
C PRO A 135 -5.92 8.87 4.57
N MET A 136 -6.66 9.22 3.51
CA MET A 136 -8.08 9.56 3.56
C MET A 136 -8.99 8.47 3.03
N LEU A 137 -8.57 7.78 1.98
CA LEU A 137 -9.39 6.80 1.26
C LEU A 137 -8.49 5.80 0.56
N LYS A 138 -8.91 4.54 0.53
CA LYS A 138 -8.20 3.49 -0.18
C LYS A 138 -9.16 2.70 -1.04
N LEU A 139 -8.91 2.70 -2.35
CA LEU A 139 -9.77 2.09 -3.35
C LEU A 139 -9.05 0.95 -4.06
N THR A 140 -9.73 -0.15 -4.29
CA THR A 140 -9.27 -1.24 -5.13
C THR A 140 -10.04 -1.25 -6.43
N PHE A 141 -9.30 -1.18 -7.53
CA PHE A 141 -9.77 -1.26 -8.91
C PHE A 141 -9.51 -2.66 -9.43
N ILE A 142 -10.54 -3.36 -9.90
CA ILE A 142 -10.48 -4.76 -10.35
C ILE A 142 -10.96 -4.79 -11.80
N ASN A 143 -10.08 -5.24 -12.68
CA ASN A 143 -10.34 -5.30 -14.10
C ASN A 143 -10.88 -6.67 -14.51
N GLY A 144 -12.13 -6.72 -14.95
CA GLY A 144 -12.79 -7.91 -15.50
C GLY A 144 -12.72 -8.03 -17.02
N ASP A 145 -12.15 -7.03 -17.69
CA ASP A 145 -11.95 -7.07 -19.14
C ASP A 145 -10.69 -7.89 -19.49
N ASN A 146 -10.67 -8.40 -20.72
CA ASN A 146 -9.55 -9.20 -21.23
C ASN A 146 -8.35 -8.35 -21.71
N ALA A 147 -8.45 -7.02 -21.60
CA ALA A 147 -7.41 -6.07 -21.94
C ALA A 147 -7.07 -5.21 -20.73
N GLU A 148 -5.90 -4.59 -20.73
CA GLU A 148 -5.49 -3.63 -19.71
C GLU A 148 -6.44 -2.42 -19.71
N VAL A 149 -6.88 -2.01 -18.53
CA VAL A 149 -7.71 -0.82 -18.34
C VAL A 149 -6.85 0.35 -17.90
N LYS A 150 -6.90 1.42 -18.67
CA LYS A 150 -6.27 2.71 -18.37
C LYS A 150 -7.26 3.63 -17.67
N ILE A 151 -6.92 4.09 -16.48
CA ILE A 151 -7.67 5.12 -15.76
C ILE A 151 -7.09 6.49 -16.13
N THR A 152 -7.91 7.33 -16.75
CA THR A 152 -7.49 8.66 -17.21
C THR A 152 -8.08 9.78 -16.39
N GLY A 153 -9.14 9.53 -15.61
CA GLY A 153 -9.75 10.49 -14.71
C GLY A 153 -10.28 9.85 -13.44
N LEU A 154 -10.14 10.57 -12.34
CA LEU A 154 -10.72 10.22 -11.05
C LEU A 154 -11.19 11.50 -10.36
N LYS A 155 -12.48 11.58 -10.06
CA LYS A 155 -13.08 12.70 -9.36
C LYS A 155 -13.52 12.28 -7.97
N LEU A 156 -12.99 12.92 -6.94
CA LEU A 156 -13.29 12.63 -5.54
C LEU A 156 -14.03 13.80 -4.93
N LYS A 157 -14.88 13.51 -3.96
CA LYS A 157 -15.59 14.52 -3.17
C LYS A 157 -15.03 14.56 -1.75
N ARG A 158 -14.67 15.75 -1.27
CA ARG A 158 -14.38 15.99 0.13
C ARG A 158 -15.69 15.86 0.93
N THR A 159 -15.63 15.20 2.05
CA THR A 159 -16.74 14.99 3.00
C THR A 159 -16.34 15.48 4.39
N GLY A 160 -17.31 15.56 5.29
CA GLY A 160 -17.11 16.06 6.64
C GLY A 160 -17.46 17.54 6.78
N VAL A 161 -17.36 18.05 8.01
CA VAL A 161 -17.67 19.42 8.37
C VAL A 161 -16.36 20.22 8.45
N SER A 162 -15.96 20.78 7.32
CA SER A 162 -14.72 21.57 7.17
C SER A 162 -14.80 22.43 5.91
N ALA A 163 -13.93 23.43 5.81
CA ALA A 163 -13.74 24.21 4.57
C ALA A 163 -12.96 23.42 3.50
N ASP A 164 -13.01 23.83 2.23
CA ASP A 164 -12.16 23.25 1.19
C ASP A 164 -10.67 23.48 1.49
N ALA A 165 -10.35 24.62 2.10
CA ALA A 165 -9.00 24.97 2.53
C ALA A 165 -8.43 24.04 3.61
N SER A 166 -9.27 23.31 4.35
CA SER A 166 -8.83 22.32 5.34
C SER A 166 -8.13 21.11 4.69
N VAL A 167 -8.22 20.97 3.36
CA VAL A 167 -7.47 20.01 2.57
C VAL A 167 -6.74 20.78 1.46
N THR A 168 -5.46 21.04 1.66
CA THR A 168 -4.68 21.89 0.74
C THR A 168 -4.30 21.18 -0.54
N ASN A 169 -3.89 19.92 -0.45
CA ASN A 169 -3.56 19.08 -1.60
C ASN A 169 -4.02 17.64 -1.37
N THR A 170 -4.34 16.98 -2.45
CA THR A 170 -4.67 15.54 -2.47
C THR A 170 -3.85 14.85 -3.56
N TYR A 171 -3.39 13.64 -3.30
CA TYR A 171 -2.49 12.88 -4.16
C TYR A 171 -2.98 11.45 -4.30
N LEU A 172 -2.67 10.83 -5.43
CA LEU A 172 -2.88 9.38 -5.65
C LEU A 172 -1.55 8.64 -5.51
N PHE A 173 -1.58 7.55 -4.76
CA PHE A 173 -0.43 6.68 -4.53
C PHE A 173 -0.76 5.23 -4.84
N LYS A 174 0.21 4.51 -5.42
CA LYS A 174 0.21 3.06 -5.57
C LYS A 174 1.31 2.48 -4.69
N GLY A 175 0.94 1.97 -3.53
CA GLY A 175 1.93 1.60 -2.51
C GLY A 175 2.73 2.83 -2.05
N ALA A 176 4.03 2.84 -2.27
CA ALA A 176 4.92 3.97 -1.97
C ALA A 176 5.15 4.90 -3.17
N GLU A 177 4.66 4.55 -4.35
CA GLU A 177 4.83 5.34 -5.57
C GLU A 177 3.75 6.44 -5.65
N ARG A 178 4.18 7.69 -5.75
CA ARG A 178 3.29 8.82 -6.02
C ARG A 178 2.97 8.88 -7.51
N LEU A 179 1.69 8.85 -7.85
CA LEU A 179 1.20 8.81 -9.23
C LEU A 179 0.86 10.20 -9.79
N THR A 180 0.50 11.15 -8.93
CA THR A 180 0.00 12.46 -9.35
C THR A 180 0.68 13.59 -8.58
N ASP A 181 0.70 14.78 -9.18
CA ASP A 181 0.91 16.01 -8.44
C ASP A 181 -0.24 16.30 -7.49
N GLY A 182 -0.05 17.26 -6.58
CA GLY A 182 -1.08 17.67 -5.64
C GLY A 182 -2.25 18.34 -6.37
N ALA A 183 -3.46 17.89 -6.10
CA ALA A 183 -4.69 18.49 -6.57
C ALA A 183 -5.42 19.16 -5.40
N ALA A 184 -5.78 20.45 -5.58
CA ALA A 184 -6.55 21.19 -4.59
C ALA A 184 -8.03 20.80 -4.61
N VAL A 185 -8.70 20.98 -3.47
CA VAL A 185 -10.15 20.90 -3.39
C VAL A 185 -10.77 22.18 -3.92
N SER A 186 -11.78 22.08 -4.76
CA SER A 186 -12.58 23.20 -5.24
C SER A 186 -14.04 22.81 -5.29
N SER A 187 -14.92 23.57 -4.62
CA SER A 187 -16.34 23.26 -4.51
C SER A 187 -16.58 21.81 -4.01
N THR A 188 -15.85 21.41 -3.01
CA THR A 188 -15.80 20.06 -2.43
C THR A 188 -15.22 18.96 -3.34
N ILE A 189 -14.77 19.27 -4.51
CA ILE A 189 -14.32 18.28 -5.51
C ILE A 189 -12.80 18.37 -5.71
N VAL A 190 -12.17 17.19 -5.83
CA VAL A 190 -10.79 17.01 -6.27
C VAL A 190 -10.82 16.28 -7.60
N ASN A 191 -10.18 16.84 -8.63
CA ASN A 191 -10.12 16.24 -9.96
C ASN A 191 -8.69 15.82 -10.31
N PHE A 192 -8.53 14.56 -10.70
CA PHE A 192 -7.33 14.04 -11.30
C PHE A 192 -7.61 13.67 -12.76
N ASN A 193 -6.85 14.22 -13.69
CA ASN A 193 -6.99 13.94 -15.11
C ASN A 193 -5.61 13.80 -15.77
N SER A 194 -5.45 12.77 -16.58
CA SER A 194 -4.25 12.55 -17.38
C SER A 194 -4.60 11.77 -18.65
N SER A 195 -4.40 12.34 -19.82
CA SER A 195 -4.60 11.63 -21.08
C SER A 195 -3.61 10.48 -21.28
N ALA A 196 -2.41 10.60 -20.69
CA ALA A 196 -1.42 9.53 -20.66
C ALA A 196 -1.85 8.36 -19.75
N GLY A 197 -2.77 8.60 -18.82
CA GLY A 197 -3.23 7.69 -17.78
C GLY A 197 -2.72 8.09 -16.40
N LEU A 198 -3.57 7.96 -15.40
CA LEU A 198 -3.20 8.09 -13.99
C LEU A 198 -2.51 6.80 -13.49
N PHE A 199 -3.08 5.66 -13.89
CA PHE A 199 -2.53 4.32 -13.67
C PHE A 199 -3.21 3.29 -14.57
N MET A 200 -2.62 2.10 -14.64
CA MET A 200 -3.10 0.98 -15.41
C MET A 200 -3.55 -0.16 -14.49
N VAL A 201 -4.63 -0.85 -14.86
CA VAL A 201 -5.12 -2.06 -14.19
C VAL A 201 -4.98 -3.23 -15.16
N PRO A 202 -4.09 -4.20 -14.91
CA PRO A 202 -3.85 -5.32 -15.82
C PRO A 202 -5.12 -6.12 -16.10
N ALA A 203 -5.21 -6.75 -17.27
CA ALA A 203 -6.31 -7.65 -17.63
C ALA A 203 -6.49 -8.75 -16.56
N GLY A 204 -7.70 -8.93 -16.06
CA GLY A 204 -8.00 -9.88 -14.98
C GLY A 204 -7.30 -9.59 -13.65
N GLY A 205 -6.64 -8.44 -13.51
CA GLY A 205 -5.89 -8.06 -12.32
C GLY A 205 -6.55 -6.97 -11.48
N SER A 206 -5.86 -6.54 -10.43
CA SER A 206 -6.31 -5.45 -9.58
C SER A 206 -5.18 -4.52 -9.18
N VAL A 207 -5.54 -3.26 -8.90
CA VAL A 207 -4.63 -2.23 -8.39
C VAL A 207 -5.31 -1.52 -7.23
N THR A 208 -4.58 -1.32 -6.15
CA THR A 208 -5.06 -0.55 -5.00
C THR A 208 -4.39 0.82 -4.98
N ILE A 209 -5.22 1.86 -4.90
CA ILE A 209 -4.81 3.27 -4.88
C ILE A 209 -5.16 3.85 -3.51
N THR A 210 -4.18 4.50 -2.90
CA THR A 210 -4.37 5.27 -1.67
C THR A 210 -4.46 6.75 -2.00
N VAL A 211 -5.50 7.40 -1.50
CA VAL A 211 -5.70 8.84 -1.56
C VAL A 211 -5.09 9.43 -0.30
N LEU A 212 -4.05 10.21 -0.46
CA LEU A 212 -3.38 10.93 0.63
C LEU A 212 -3.66 12.42 0.50
N SER A 213 -3.84 13.10 1.62
CA SER A 213 -4.09 14.56 1.61
C SER A 213 -3.25 15.29 2.64
N ASP A 214 -2.90 16.53 2.29
CA ASP A 214 -2.34 17.48 3.23
C ASP A 214 -3.49 18.20 3.94
N VAL A 215 -3.50 18.14 5.26
CA VAL A 215 -4.59 18.65 6.11
C VAL A 215 -4.12 19.91 6.82
N ASN A 216 -4.92 20.96 6.76
CA ASN A 216 -4.66 22.24 7.42
C ASN A 216 -6.01 22.88 7.82
N GLY A 217 -6.57 22.49 8.95
CA GLY A 217 -7.89 22.93 9.37
C GLY A 217 -8.00 23.14 10.86
N ASP A 218 -9.14 23.66 11.28
CA ASP A 218 -9.39 23.98 12.68
C ASP A 218 -9.68 22.73 13.53
N SER A 219 -9.37 22.82 14.80
CA SER A 219 -9.67 21.76 15.77
C SER A 219 -11.17 21.45 15.81
N SER A 220 -11.51 20.17 15.85
CA SER A 220 -12.87 19.61 15.81
C SER A 220 -13.53 19.59 14.44
N GLU A 221 -12.94 20.16 13.39
CA GLU A 221 -13.38 19.89 12.02
C GLU A 221 -13.23 18.42 11.67
N THR A 222 -14.05 17.95 10.73
CA THR A 222 -13.95 16.59 10.22
C THR A 222 -13.73 16.60 8.72
N VAL A 223 -12.82 15.75 8.25
CA VAL A 223 -12.47 15.61 6.83
C VAL A 223 -12.49 14.16 6.41
N GLY A 224 -12.90 13.91 5.18
CA GLY A 224 -12.85 12.59 4.54
C GLY A 224 -12.92 12.74 3.04
N MET A 225 -12.75 11.62 2.31
CA MET A 225 -12.83 11.57 0.85
C MET A 225 -13.81 10.49 0.41
N GLN A 226 -14.47 10.71 -0.70
CA GLN A 226 -15.49 9.83 -1.24
C GLN A 226 -15.40 9.76 -2.76
N LEU A 227 -15.55 8.58 -3.33
CA LEU A 227 -15.88 8.38 -4.75
C LEU A 227 -17.41 8.23 -4.86
N THR A 228 -18.05 9.22 -5.46
CA THR A 228 -19.53 9.38 -5.36
C THR A 228 -20.27 8.43 -6.29
N SER A 229 -19.73 8.19 -7.49
CA SER A 229 -20.43 7.41 -8.53
C SER A 229 -19.44 6.76 -9.52
N ALA A 230 -19.93 5.82 -10.31
CA ALA A 230 -19.17 5.20 -11.40
C ALA A 230 -18.71 6.23 -12.45
N SER A 231 -19.52 7.29 -12.70
CA SER A 231 -19.18 8.34 -13.66
C SER A 231 -18.03 9.26 -13.23
N ASP A 232 -17.61 9.17 -11.97
CA ASP A 232 -16.45 9.89 -11.44
C ASP A 232 -15.11 9.17 -11.75
N VAL A 233 -15.17 8.01 -12.42
CA VAL A 233 -14.02 7.27 -12.94
C VAL A 233 -14.05 7.29 -14.46
N THR A 234 -13.06 7.94 -15.07
CA THR A 234 -12.89 7.93 -16.53
C THR A 234 -11.84 6.90 -16.90
N SER A 235 -12.21 5.96 -17.78
CA SER A 235 -11.35 4.87 -18.22
C SER A 235 -11.74 4.36 -19.61
N ASN A 236 -10.92 3.48 -20.18
CA ASN A 236 -11.25 2.72 -21.38
C ASN A 236 -11.92 1.36 -21.10
N ALA A 237 -12.35 1.11 -19.85
CA ALA A 237 -13.07 -0.09 -19.51
C ALA A 237 -14.41 -0.20 -20.23
N SER A 238 -14.89 -1.41 -20.50
CA SER A 238 -16.21 -1.68 -21.11
C SER A 238 -17.36 -1.14 -20.27
N SER A 239 -17.21 -1.09 -18.95
CA SER A 239 -18.10 -0.46 -17.98
C SER A 239 -17.38 -0.20 -16.67
N VAL A 240 -17.91 0.72 -15.86
CA VAL A 240 -17.44 0.94 -14.47
C VAL A 240 -18.58 0.62 -13.52
N ARG A 241 -18.31 -0.22 -12.51
CA ARG A 241 -19.28 -0.69 -11.53
C ARG A 241 -18.73 -0.66 -10.11
N GLY A 242 -19.62 -0.69 -9.12
CA GLY A 242 -19.31 -0.67 -7.70
C GLY A 242 -20.55 -0.34 -6.88
N SER A 243 -20.46 -0.46 -5.58
CA SER A 243 -21.54 -0.08 -4.65
C SER A 243 -21.30 1.34 -4.13
N TYR A 244 -21.68 2.32 -4.93
CA TYR A 244 -21.45 3.73 -4.61
C TYR A 244 -22.50 4.31 -3.63
N PRO A 245 -22.15 5.33 -2.85
CA PRO A 245 -20.86 5.99 -2.77
C PRO A 245 -19.81 5.15 -2.02
N LEU A 246 -18.54 5.20 -2.45
CA LEU A 246 -17.42 4.60 -1.75
C LEU A 246 -16.77 5.66 -0.85
N SER A 247 -17.08 5.63 0.43
CA SER A 247 -16.69 6.66 1.39
C SER A 247 -15.53 6.21 2.27
N GLY A 248 -14.49 7.02 2.34
CA GLY A 248 -13.50 6.94 3.41
C GLY A 248 -14.13 7.32 4.76
N ASN A 249 -13.51 6.90 5.84
CA ASN A 249 -13.92 7.28 7.17
C ASN A 249 -13.50 8.71 7.48
N LEU A 250 -14.33 9.41 8.28
CA LEU A 250 -14.01 10.77 8.71
C LEU A 250 -12.84 10.78 9.69
N GLN A 251 -11.94 11.74 9.49
CA GLN A 251 -10.86 12.07 10.40
C GLN A 251 -11.20 13.36 11.13
N THR A 252 -11.04 13.40 12.43
CA THR A 252 -11.22 14.64 13.22
C THR A 252 -9.91 15.39 13.27
N ILE A 253 -9.91 16.67 12.92
CA ILE A 253 -8.73 17.52 13.00
C ILE A 253 -8.50 17.93 14.45
N ALA A 254 -7.26 17.81 14.91
CA ALA A 254 -6.83 18.26 16.23
C ALA A 254 -5.59 19.15 16.11
N THR A 255 -5.51 20.18 16.92
CA THR A 255 -4.30 20.99 17.02
C THR A 255 -3.19 20.19 17.68
N GLY A 256 -1.97 20.33 17.16
CA GLY A 256 -0.79 19.66 17.71
C GLY A 256 0.48 20.26 17.14
N THR A 257 1.56 20.14 17.91
CA THR A 257 2.89 20.60 17.44
C THR A 257 3.58 19.46 16.71
N LEU A 258 3.67 19.57 15.39
CA LEU A 258 4.42 18.63 14.54
C LEU A 258 5.88 19.05 14.41
N ALA A 259 6.76 18.09 14.15
CA ALA A 259 8.11 18.36 13.71
C ALA A 259 8.11 18.78 12.24
N GLY A 260 8.83 19.82 11.92
CA GLY A 260 9.10 20.20 10.53
C GLY A 260 10.43 19.61 10.08
N VAL A 261 10.46 19.05 8.86
CA VAL A 261 11.70 18.61 8.20
C VAL A 261 11.79 19.31 6.86
N ASN A 262 12.81 20.14 6.69
CA ASN A 262 13.05 20.86 5.44
C ASN A 262 14.31 20.32 4.76
N PHE A 263 14.17 19.93 3.48
CA PHE A 263 15.27 19.54 2.61
C PHE A 263 15.60 20.71 1.69
N ALA A 264 16.68 21.42 1.99
CA ALA A 264 17.13 22.54 1.16
C ALA A 264 18.11 22.05 0.09
N ALA A 265 17.92 22.52 -1.13
CA ALA A 265 18.84 22.20 -2.23
C ALA A 265 20.28 22.64 -1.86
N SER A 266 21.23 21.80 -2.21
CA SER A 266 22.67 22.12 -2.13
C SER A 266 23.21 22.41 -3.54
N THR A 267 24.15 23.33 -3.63
CA THR A 267 24.90 23.56 -4.87
C THR A 267 26.03 22.54 -5.07
N THR A 268 26.22 21.64 -4.12
CA THR A 268 27.22 20.58 -4.15
C THR A 268 26.50 19.21 -4.22
N PRO A 269 26.95 18.25 -5.05
CA PRO A 269 27.97 18.44 -6.09
C PRO A 269 27.46 19.32 -7.23
N SER A 270 28.34 20.10 -7.85
CA SER A 270 28.03 20.85 -9.07
C SER A 270 27.96 19.90 -10.27
N ALA A 271 27.21 20.28 -11.30
CA ALA A 271 27.17 19.54 -12.54
C ALA A 271 28.57 19.47 -13.18
N ALA A 272 29.07 18.26 -13.44
CA ALA A 272 30.36 18.01 -14.01
C ALA A 272 30.35 16.73 -14.85
N SER A 273 31.24 16.65 -15.85
CA SER A 273 31.62 15.36 -16.45
C SER A 273 32.63 14.68 -15.53
N ILE A 274 32.42 13.44 -15.22
CA ILE A 274 33.28 12.65 -14.34
C ILE A 274 33.71 11.37 -15.03
N ASP A 275 34.93 10.96 -14.79
CA ASP A 275 35.39 9.62 -15.16
C ASP A 275 34.78 8.58 -14.20
N PRO A 276 34.63 7.33 -14.67
CA PRO A 276 34.14 6.25 -13.80
C PRO A 276 35.02 6.12 -12.55
N GLN A 277 34.41 6.23 -11.38
CA GLN A 277 35.07 6.12 -10.10
C GLN A 277 34.09 5.63 -9.02
N ASP A 278 34.62 5.00 -7.98
CA ASP A 278 33.84 4.59 -6.81
C ASP A 278 33.59 5.80 -5.87
N ASP A 279 32.50 5.71 -5.09
CA ASP A 279 32.16 6.63 -4.01
C ASP A 279 31.99 8.12 -4.43
N TYR A 280 31.59 8.37 -5.69
CA TYR A 280 31.30 9.73 -6.13
C TYR A 280 29.99 10.28 -5.56
N ALA A 281 30.05 11.46 -4.93
CA ALA A 281 28.87 12.12 -4.38
C ALA A 281 27.99 12.71 -5.50
N VAL A 282 26.91 12.05 -5.84
CA VAL A 282 25.97 12.46 -6.91
C VAL A 282 24.84 13.37 -6.39
N TRP A 283 24.65 13.43 -5.08
CA TRP A 283 23.60 14.22 -4.46
C TRP A 283 23.96 14.62 -3.04
N GLN A 284 23.67 15.85 -2.69
CA GLN A 284 23.81 16.40 -1.34
C GLN A 284 22.61 17.30 -1.03
N ASN A 285 22.15 17.28 0.21
CA ASN A 285 21.07 18.13 0.66
C ASN A 285 21.29 18.56 2.12
N ASN A 286 20.81 19.74 2.47
CA ASN A 286 20.79 20.21 3.84
C ASN A 286 19.44 19.88 4.45
N VAL A 287 19.45 19.15 5.56
CA VAL A 287 18.24 18.79 6.30
C VAL A 287 18.16 19.63 7.57
N THR A 288 17.10 20.41 7.68
CA THR A 288 16.81 21.18 8.89
C THR A 288 15.58 20.60 9.58
N VAL A 289 15.70 20.29 10.84
CA VAL A 289 14.60 19.80 11.68
C VAL A 289 14.21 20.92 12.66
N THR A 290 12.92 21.21 12.73
CA THR A 290 12.34 22.22 13.62
C THR A 290 11.34 21.61 14.58
N THR A 291 11.19 22.24 15.75
CA THR A 291 10.16 21.95 16.76
C THR A 291 10.39 20.68 17.58
N ARG A 292 10.65 19.53 16.99
CA ARG A 292 10.88 18.24 17.67
C ARG A 292 11.89 17.41 16.90
N ALA A 293 12.57 16.50 17.60
CA ALA A 293 13.41 15.49 16.97
C ALA A 293 12.55 14.56 16.08
N VAL A 294 13.13 14.13 14.96
CA VAL A 294 12.51 13.20 14.01
C VAL A 294 13.46 12.06 13.69
N ASP A 295 12.92 10.87 13.49
CA ASP A 295 13.64 9.71 12.97
C ASP A 295 13.38 9.57 11.48
N LEU A 296 14.40 9.75 10.67
CA LEU A 296 14.31 9.50 9.23
C LEU A 296 14.43 8.01 8.96
N THR A 297 13.30 7.35 8.74
CA THR A 297 13.22 5.87 8.57
C THR A 297 13.41 5.42 7.13
N ARG A 298 13.26 6.33 6.14
CA ARG A 298 13.42 6.02 4.72
C ARG A 298 13.76 7.27 3.93
N ILE A 299 14.66 7.11 2.97
CA ILE A 299 14.87 8.01 1.84
C ILE A 299 14.76 7.19 0.55
N SER A 300 14.09 7.72 -0.45
CA SER A 300 14.01 7.10 -1.78
C SER A 300 14.61 8.03 -2.81
N PHE A 301 15.48 7.51 -3.65
CA PHE A 301 16.10 8.24 -4.74
C PHE A 301 15.60 7.71 -6.08
N ARG A 302 15.32 8.61 -7.00
CA ARG A 302 15.03 8.28 -8.38
C ARG A 302 16.20 8.74 -9.26
N LYS A 303 16.83 7.81 -9.96
CA LYS A 303 17.79 8.13 -11.00
C LYS A 303 17.04 8.77 -12.19
N THR A 304 17.55 9.89 -12.66
CA THR A 304 17.07 10.56 -13.87
C THR A 304 18.25 10.72 -14.84
N GLY A 305 17.97 10.72 -16.15
CA GLY A 305 18.98 10.78 -17.20
C GLY A 305 19.22 9.42 -17.87
N SER A 306 19.88 9.46 -19.02
CA SER A 306 20.34 8.28 -19.77
C SER A 306 21.78 7.96 -19.37
N VAL A 307 22.03 6.72 -19.02
CA VAL A 307 23.37 6.14 -18.82
C VAL A 307 23.45 4.90 -19.67
#